data_95089defc0d5138b4b3eb1c89f5f2fd1
#
_entry.id   95089defc0d5138b4b3eb1c89f5f2fd1
#
_cell.length_a   1.000
_cell.length_b   1.000
_cell.length_c   1.000
_cell.angle_alpha   90.00
_cell.angle_beta   90.00
_cell.angle_gamma   90.00
#
_symmetry.space_group_name_H-M   'P 1'
#
loop_
_entity.id
_entity.type
_entity.pdbx_description
1 polymer ?
#
loop_
_entity_poly.entity_id
_entity_poly.type
_entity_poly.pdbx_seq_one_letter_code
_entity_poly.pdbx_strand_id
1 'polypeptide(L)'
;YGNRLHEKTDEAMEILAKVVKQARATGGKIIIPSFAIERTQELVYYFHLLFEQRKIPEIPIYVDSPMATNATSIFQIHPECYDEETHQAFLTHHKNPFGFNSLRFVQSVEESKHLNEEEGPMIIISADGMCEAGRIVHHLYNNIEDPNTQILLVGFMAENTLGRRLQNREEEVKVLGEWKKVNATIEQINAFSAHADYQETLDWLKEIDTSRL
;
A
#
# COMPACT_ATOMS: atom_id res chain seq x y z
N TYR A 1 -0.35 -12.44 -14.54
CA TYR A 1 -1.03 -11.33 -15.27
C TYR A 1 -1.34 -11.64 -16.74
N GLY A 2 -1.20 -12.88 -17.20
CA GLY A 2 -1.37 -13.26 -18.62
C GLY A 2 -2.74 -12.97 -19.25
N ASN A 3 -3.72 -12.48 -18.51
CA ASN A 3 -5.06 -12.15 -18.98
C ASN A 3 -5.64 -10.85 -18.38
N ARG A 4 -4.79 -10.00 -17.80
CA ARG A 4 -5.22 -8.76 -17.14
C ARG A 4 -4.43 -7.57 -17.67
N LEU A 5 -5.06 -6.41 -17.66
CA LEU A 5 -4.42 -5.11 -17.83
C LEU A 5 -4.30 -4.44 -16.46
N HIS A 6 -3.25 -3.62 -16.29
CA HIS A 6 -3.15 -2.72 -15.15
C HIS A 6 -4.14 -1.56 -15.31
N GLU A 7 -4.67 -1.10 -14.20
CA GLU A 7 -5.35 0.19 -14.14
C GLU A 7 -4.33 1.30 -14.40
N LYS A 8 -4.80 2.42 -14.93
CA LYS A 8 -3.95 3.59 -15.08
C LYS A 8 -3.62 4.21 -13.72
N THR A 9 -2.47 4.86 -13.60
CA THR A 9 -2.05 5.54 -12.36
C THR A 9 -3.11 6.54 -11.85
N ASP A 10 -3.77 7.27 -12.75
CA ASP A 10 -4.84 8.21 -12.38
C ASP A 10 -6.02 7.50 -11.71
N GLU A 11 -6.42 6.33 -12.20
CA GLU A 11 -7.49 5.52 -11.61
C GLU A 11 -7.09 5.03 -10.20
N ALA A 12 -5.84 4.60 -10.03
CA ALA A 12 -5.30 4.22 -8.73
C ALA A 12 -5.31 5.39 -7.73
N MET A 13 -4.95 6.58 -8.19
CA MET A 13 -4.98 7.80 -7.37
C MET A 13 -6.41 8.17 -6.95
N GLU A 14 -7.41 7.94 -7.80
CA GLU A 14 -8.82 8.14 -7.45
C GLU A 14 -9.29 7.14 -6.39
N ILE A 15 -8.88 5.86 -6.49
CA ILE A 15 -9.19 4.84 -5.48
C ILE A 15 -8.55 5.21 -4.14
N LEU A 16 -7.26 5.59 -4.12
CA LEU A 16 -6.58 6.07 -2.91
C LEU A 16 -7.34 7.25 -2.28
N ALA A 17 -7.72 8.23 -3.10
CA ALA A 17 -8.46 9.40 -2.63
C ALA A 17 -9.84 9.03 -2.06
N LYS A 18 -10.57 8.13 -2.69
CA LYS A 18 -11.86 7.60 -2.22
C LYS A 18 -11.72 6.94 -0.84
N VAL A 19 -10.75 6.04 -0.70
CA VAL A 19 -10.50 5.28 0.53
C VAL A 19 -10.18 6.22 1.70
N VAL A 20 -9.30 7.22 1.48
CA VAL A 20 -8.96 8.21 2.53
C VAL A 20 -10.16 9.08 2.92
N LYS A 21 -10.94 9.56 1.95
CA LYS A 21 -12.15 10.35 2.23
C LYS A 21 -13.19 9.54 3.03
N GLN A 22 -13.36 8.27 2.71
CA GLN A 22 -14.26 7.38 3.42
C GLN A 22 -13.78 7.15 4.85
N ALA A 23 -12.50 6.82 5.07
CA ALA A 23 -11.92 6.65 6.40
C ALA A 23 -12.11 7.93 7.26
N ARG A 24 -11.88 9.10 6.66
CA ARG A 24 -12.11 10.38 7.35
C ARG A 24 -13.58 10.57 7.75
N ALA A 25 -14.51 10.13 6.92
CA ALA A 25 -15.95 10.28 7.19
C ALA A 25 -16.46 9.29 8.25
N THR A 26 -15.93 8.06 8.28
CA THR A 26 -16.34 7.00 9.22
C THR A 26 -15.53 7.01 10.52
N GLY A 27 -14.39 7.68 10.57
CA GLY A 27 -13.42 7.58 11.66
C GLY A 27 -12.63 6.26 11.67
N GLY A 28 -12.71 5.47 10.59
CA GLY A 28 -12.10 4.14 10.51
C GLY A 28 -10.63 4.17 10.08
N LYS A 29 -9.96 3.03 10.25
CA LYS A 29 -8.56 2.83 9.84
C LYS A 29 -8.47 2.33 8.41
N ILE A 30 -7.36 2.66 7.74
CA ILE A 30 -6.97 2.07 6.46
C ILE A 30 -5.74 1.20 6.73
N ILE A 31 -5.86 -0.11 6.48
CA ILE A 31 -4.78 -1.07 6.66
C ILE A 31 -4.29 -1.51 5.28
N ILE A 32 -3.01 -1.29 5.01
CA ILE A 32 -2.40 -1.54 3.70
C ILE A 32 -1.27 -2.56 3.85
N PRO A 33 -1.51 -3.83 3.49
CA PRO A 33 -0.44 -4.81 3.35
C PRO A 33 0.50 -4.38 2.23
N SER A 34 1.79 -4.28 2.53
CA SER A 34 2.76 -3.77 1.55
C SER A 34 4.13 -4.43 1.71
N PHE A 35 4.84 -4.63 0.59
CA PHE A 35 6.25 -4.96 0.67
C PHE A 35 7.04 -3.78 1.25
N ALA A 36 8.03 -4.11 2.08
CA ALA A 36 8.82 -3.11 2.80
C ALA A 36 9.69 -2.24 1.88
N ILE A 37 10.09 -2.78 0.73
CA ILE A 37 10.94 -2.12 -0.25
C ILE A 37 10.09 -1.82 -1.48
N GLU A 38 10.27 -0.64 -2.06
CA GLU A 38 9.65 -0.11 -3.26
C GLU A 38 8.17 0.24 -3.05
N ARG A 39 7.27 -0.73 -2.84
CA ARG A 39 5.82 -0.51 -2.73
C ARG A 39 5.43 0.43 -1.59
N THR A 40 6.07 0.31 -0.43
CA THR A 40 5.80 1.21 0.70
C THR A 40 6.21 2.64 0.35
N GLN A 41 7.37 2.84 -0.28
CA GLN A 41 7.86 4.16 -0.67
C GLN A 41 6.97 4.78 -1.75
N GLU A 42 6.55 4.00 -2.73
CA GLU A 42 5.63 4.44 -3.77
C GLU A 42 4.27 4.90 -3.20
N LEU A 43 3.67 4.13 -2.29
CA LEU A 43 2.43 4.52 -1.61
C LEU A 43 2.58 5.83 -0.84
N VAL A 44 3.67 5.96 -0.08
CA VAL A 44 3.96 7.19 0.69
C VAL A 44 4.08 8.38 -0.26
N TYR A 45 4.75 8.22 -1.40
CA TYR A 45 4.87 9.24 -2.43
C TYR A 45 3.51 9.66 -3.00
N TYR A 46 2.64 8.70 -3.36
CA TYR A 46 1.31 9.03 -3.87
C TYR A 46 0.40 9.70 -2.84
N PHE A 47 0.47 9.29 -1.57
CA PHE A 47 -0.23 10.00 -0.51
C PHE A 47 0.27 11.43 -0.35
N HIS A 48 1.59 11.64 -0.42
CA HIS A 48 2.17 12.97 -0.40
C HIS A 48 1.63 13.85 -1.53
N LEU A 49 1.61 13.34 -2.77
CA LEU A 49 1.05 14.05 -3.92
C LEU A 49 -0.43 14.41 -3.74
N LEU A 50 -1.24 13.47 -3.22
CA LEU A 50 -2.65 13.69 -2.98
C LEU A 50 -2.91 14.76 -1.91
N PHE A 51 -2.08 14.82 -0.86
CA PHE A 51 -2.13 15.87 0.16
C PHE A 51 -1.74 17.23 -0.41
N GLU A 52 -0.64 17.32 -1.16
CA GLU A 52 -0.20 18.57 -1.78
C GLU A 52 -1.24 19.12 -2.76
N GLN A 53 -1.84 18.24 -3.54
CA GLN A 53 -2.92 18.59 -4.48
C GLN A 53 -4.26 18.88 -3.79
N ARG A 54 -4.34 18.76 -2.46
CA ARG A 54 -5.56 18.91 -1.65
C ARG A 54 -6.72 18.01 -2.11
N LYS A 55 -6.39 16.87 -2.72
CA LYS A 55 -7.38 15.88 -3.17
C LYS A 55 -7.92 15.03 -2.03
N ILE A 56 -7.16 14.90 -0.96
CA ILE A 56 -7.52 14.16 0.26
C ILE A 56 -7.30 15.00 1.50
N PRO A 57 -8.07 14.74 2.59
CA PRO A 57 -7.82 15.34 3.89
C PRO A 57 -6.52 14.80 4.49
N GLU A 58 -5.83 15.63 5.26
CA GLU A 58 -4.65 15.19 6.00
C GLU A 58 -5.07 14.32 7.17
N ILE A 59 -4.61 13.07 7.17
CA ILE A 59 -4.74 12.09 8.25
C ILE A 59 -3.38 11.44 8.52
N PRO A 60 -3.11 10.95 9.75
CA PRO A 60 -1.86 10.30 10.07
C PRO A 60 -1.58 9.08 9.18
N ILE A 61 -0.34 8.94 8.72
CA ILE A 61 0.17 7.76 8.00
C ILE A 61 1.28 7.15 8.84
N TYR A 62 1.14 5.88 9.15
CA TYR A 62 2.13 5.09 9.88
C TYR A 62 2.72 4.03 8.96
N VAL A 63 4.04 4.08 8.76
CA VAL A 63 4.81 2.99 8.15
C VAL A 63 5.28 2.09 9.29
N ASP A 64 4.53 1.01 9.51
CA ASP A 64 4.79 0.07 10.60
C ASP A 64 5.59 -1.14 10.13
N SER A 65 6.86 -0.88 9.79
CA SER A 65 7.83 -1.87 9.38
C SER A 65 9.25 -1.34 9.58
N PRO A 66 10.07 -1.93 10.49
CA PRO A 66 11.46 -1.52 10.65
C PRO A 66 12.27 -1.63 9.35
N MET A 67 12.02 -2.66 8.54
CA MET A 67 12.68 -2.83 7.24
C MET A 67 12.28 -1.70 6.26
N ALA A 68 10.99 -1.34 6.20
CA ALA A 68 10.53 -0.25 5.35
C ALA A 68 11.10 1.10 5.79
N THR A 69 11.22 1.34 7.10
CA THR A 69 11.86 2.53 7.66
C THR A 69 13.31 2.65 7.20
N ASN A 70 14.08 1.57 7.33
CA ASN A 70 15.48 1.55 6.91
C ASN A 70 15.62 1.71 5.38
N ALA A 71 14.78 1.01 4.60
CA ALA A 71 14.76 1.17 3.15
C ALA A 71 14.45 2.61 2.75
N THR A 72 13.44 3.24 3.36
CA THR A 72 13.08 4.63 3.05
C THR A 72 14.23 5.60 3.35
N SER A 73 15.00 5.36 4.42
CA SER A 73 16.19 6.16 4.70
C SER A 73 17.24 6.06 3.59
N ILE A 74 17.38 4.88 2.96
CA ILE A 74 18.26 4.69 1.80
C ILE A 74 17.71 5.44 0.58
N PHE A 75 16.41 5.34 0.29
CA PHE A 75 15.78 6.12 -0.79
C PHE A 75 16.05 7.62 -0.64
N GLN A 76 15.94 8.15 0.58
CA GLN A 76 16.13 9.57 0.86
C GLN A 76 17.56 10.08 0.55
N ILE A 77 18.58 9.24 0.71
CA ILE A 77 19.98 9.63 0.49
C ILE A 77 20.49 9.33 -0.92
N HIS A 78 19.66 8.74 -1.77
CA HIS A 78 19.99 8.39 -3.15
C HIS A 78 19.00 8.98 -4.17
N PRO A 79 18.80 10.33 -4.18
CA PRO A 79 17.88 10.97 -5.12
C PRO A 79 18.32 10.82 -6.58
N GLU A 80 19.59 10.53 -6.84
CA GLU A 80 20.12 10.25 -8.17
C GLU A 80 19.58 8.98 -8.82
N CYS A 81 18.94 8.11 -8.01
CA CYS A 81 18.29 6.89 -8.48
C CYS A 81 16.81 7.08 -8.83
N TYR A 82 16.25 8.27 -8.62
CA TYR A 82 14.86 8.55 -8.98
C TYR A 82 14.72 8.73 -10.50
N ASP A 83 13.51 8.46 -11.02
CA ASP A 83 13.20 8.87 -12.37
C ASP A 83 13.23 10.41 -12.51
N GLU A 84 13.32 10.89 -13.75
CA GLU A 84 13.47 12.32 -14.03
C GLU A 84 12.32 13.15 -13.46
N GLU A 85 11.08 12.63 -13.50
CA GLU A 85 9.89 13.33 -13.00
C GLU A 85 9.97 13.50 -11.47
N THR A 86 10.22 12.42 -10.75
CA THR A 86 10.38 12.43 -9.28
C THR A 86 11.59 13.26 -8.86
N HIS A 87 12.70 13.16 -9.58
CA HIS A 87 13.91 13.95 -9.31
C HIS A 87 13.66 15.44 -9.48
N GLN A 88 12.99 15.86 -10.55
CA GLN A 88 12.64 17.26 -10.78
C GLN A 88 11.65 17.78 -9.73
N ALA A 89 10.65 16.98 -9.33
CA ALA A 89 9.74 17.35 -8.26
C ALA A 89 10.48 17.54 -6.93
N PHE A 90 11.44 16.67 -6.62
CA PHE A 90 12.28 16.77 -5.42
C PHE A 90 13.14 18.03 -5.43
N LEU A 91 13.80 18.34 -6.55
CA LEU A 91 14.65 19.53 -6.69
C LEU A 91 13.85 20.84 -6.67
N THR A 92 12.72 20.87 -7.37
CA THR A 92 11.93 22.11 -7.58
C THR A 92 11.21 22.53 -6.29
N HIS A 93 10.75 21.60 -5.50
CA HIS A 93 9.97 21.89 -4.31
C HIS A 93 10.78 21.87 -3.01
N HIS A 94 12.07 21.50 -3.05
CA HIS A 94 12.92 21.31 -1.85
C HIS A 94 12.24 20.45 -0.76
N LYS A 95 11.30 19.60 -1.14
CA LYS A 95 10.50 18.81 -0.22
C LYS A 95 10.85 17.34 -0.36
N ASN A 96 11.32 16.79 0.74
CA ASN A 96 11.49 15.35 0.87
C ASN A 96 10.10 14.67 0.80
N PRO A 97 9.79 13.86 -0.24
CA PRO A 97 8.50 13.21 -0.36
C PRO A 97 8.21 12.22 0.79
N PHE A 98 9.24 11.86 1.55
CA PHE A 98 9.15 10.99 2.73
C PHE A 98 9.29 11.76 4.05
N GLY A 99 9.15 13.08 4.06
CA GLY A 99 9.36 13.95 5.23
C GLY A 99 8.22 14.89 5.54
N PHE A 100 6.98 14.58 5.19
CA PHE A 100 5.82 15.43 5.49
C PHE A 100 5.22 15.15 6.87
N ASN A 101 4.54 16.13 7.44
CA ASN A 101 4.14 16.15 8.85
C ASN A 101 3.24 15.00 9.31
N SER A 102 2.41 14.47 8.41
CA SER A 102 1.47 13.39 8.72
C SER A 102 2.11 12.00 8.66
N LEU A 103 3.34 11.87 8.14
CA LEU A 103 4.05 10.59 8.02
C LEU A 103 4.85 10.28 9.27
N ARG A 104 4.72 9.08 9.78
CA ARG A 104 5.45 8.55 10.93
C ARG A 104 5.97 7.15 10.65
N PHE A 105 7.19 6.88 11.09
CA PHE A 105 7.83 5.57 10.99
C PHE A 105 7.83 4.91 12.37
N VAL A 106 7.24 3.71 12.45
CA VAL A 106 7.08 2.94 13.69
C VAL A 106 8.15 1.87 13.76
N GLN A 107 9.00 1.92 14.79
CA GLN A 107 10.12 0.99 14.94
C GLN A 107 9.89 -0.02 16.07
N SER A 108 9.36 0.41 17.22
CA SER A 108 9.16 -0.46 18.36
C SER A 108 7.90 -1.32 18.23
N VAL A 109 7.88 -2.42 18.98
CA VAL A 109 6.71 -3.32 19.07
C VAL A 109 5.60 -2.66 19.88
N GLU A 110 5.95 -1.88 20.87
CA GLU A 110 5.03 -1.16 21.76
C GLU A 110 4.24 -0.11 20.96
N GLU A 111 4.93 0.69 20.15
CA GLU A 111 4.26 1.65 19.24
C GLU A 111 3.34 0.95 18.25
N SER A 112 3.78 -0.17 17.66
CA SER A 112 2.97 -0.97 16.74
C SER A 112 1.69 -1.50 17.38
N LYS A 113 1.76 -1.97 18.62
CA LYS A 113 0.58 -2.42 19.37
C LYS A 113 -0.37 -1.26 19.66
N HIS A 114 0.17 -0.11 20.04
CA HIS A 114 -0.62 1.09 20.36
C HIS A 114 -1.48 1.55 19.16
N LEU A 115 -1.01 1.40 17.93
CA LEU A 115 -1.79 1.72 16.73
C LEU A 115 -3.10 0.92 16.61
N ASN A 116 -3.17 -0.28 17.21
CA ASN A 116 -4.41 -1.05 17.21
C ASN A 116 -5.42 -0.53 18.25
N GLU A 117 -4.94 0.09 19.32
CA GLU A 117 -5.74 0.67 20.41
C GLU A 117 -6.18 2.11 20.10
N GLU A 118 -5.41 2.83 19.30
CA GLU A 118 -5.67 4.22 18.94
C GLU A 118 -6.91 4.32 18.06
N GLU A 119 -7.80 5.26 18.36
CA GLU A 119 -9.01 5.53 17.59
C GLU A 119 -8.78 6.62 16.54
N GLY A 120 -9.66 6.64 15.55
CA GLY A 120 -9.71 7.70 14.56
C GLY A 120 -9.14 7.31 13.19
N PRO A 121 -9.32 8.17 12.20
CA PRO A 121 -8.88 7.88 10.86
C PRO A 121 -7.35 7.95 10.79
N MET A 122 -6.74 6.84 10.36
CA MET A 122 -5.32 6.74 10.10
C MET A 122 -5.04 5.73 9.00
N ILE A 123 -3.88 5.84 8.39
CA ILE A 123 -3.36 4.87 7.42
C ILE A 123 -2.22 4.09 8.08
N ILE A 124 -2.29 2.76 8.05
CA ILE A 124 -1.24 1.86 8.54
C ILE A 124 -0.73 1.07 7.35
N ILE A 125 0.51 1.33 6.94
CA ILE A 125 1.22 0.59 5.89
C ILE A 125 2.18 -0.37 6.59
N SER A 126 2.00 -1.68 6.40
CA SER A 126 2.77 -2.67 7.13
C SER A 126 3.13 -3.89 6.30
N ALA A 127 4.28 -4.48 6.53
CA ALA A 127 4.73 -5.70 5.88
C ALA A 127 4.22 -6.95 6.63
N ASP A 128 3.94 -8.09 5.91
CA ASP A 128 4.23 -8.29 4.49
C ASP A 128 3.03 -8.00 3.58
N GLY A 129 3.30 -7.89 2.29
CA GLY A 129 2.29 -7.59 1.27
C GLY A 129 1.29 -8.72 0.99
N MET A 130 1.54 -9.94 1.43
CA MET A 130 0.68 -11.12 1.23
C MET A 130 -0.16 -11.47 2.47
N CYS A 131 0.02 -10.74 3.57
CA CYS A 131 -0.65 -10.92 4.86
C CYS A 131 -0.30 -12.25 5.58
N GLU A 132 0.85 -12.88 5.28
CA GLU A 132 1.21 -14.17 5.86
C GLU A 132 2.08 -14.04 7.12
N ALA A 133 2.83 -12.94 7.23
CA ALA A 133 3.76 -12.72 8.32
C ALA A 133 3.89 -11.23 8.68
N GLY A 134 4.68 -10.93 9.69
CA GLY A 134 4.99 -9.55 10.08
C GLY A 134 3.87 -8.87 10.88
N ARG A 135 4.02 -7.56 11.05
CA ARG A 135 3.12 -6.75 11.87
C ARG A 135 1.72 -6.60 11.25
N ILE A 136 1.62 -6.69 9.93
CA ILE A 136 0.35 -6.62 9.22
C ILE A 136 -0.68 -7.63 9.73
N VAL A 137 -0.23 -8.85 10.08
CA VAL A 137 -1.12 -9.91 10.56
C VAL A 137 -1.77 -9.52 11.88
N HIS A 138 -1.04 -8.80 12.76
CA HIS A 138 -1.58 -8.28 14.01
C HIS A 138 -2.56 -7.14 13.78
N HIS A 139 -2.29 -6.25 12.82
CA HIS A 139 -3.24 -5.19 12.45
C HIS A 139 -4.53 -5.77 11.87
N LEU A 140 -4.43 -6.78 11.02
CA LEU A 140 -5.61 -7.49 10.50
C LEU A 140 -6.38 -8.19 11.63
N TYR A 141 -5.69 -8.90 12.52
CA TYR A 141 -6.32 -9.59 13.64
C TYR A 141 -7.18 -8.66 14.50
N ASN A 142 -6.70 -7.44 14.77
CA ASN A 142 -7.36 -6.51 15.66
C ASN A 142 -8.45 -5.66 14.98
N ASN A 143 -8.42 -5.50 13.64
CA ASN A 143 -9.25 -4.52 12.97
C ASN A 143 -10.17 -5.10 11.88
N ILE A 144 -10.02 -6.38 11.49
CA ILE A 144 -10.76 -6.98 10.37
C ILE A 144 -12.28 -7.11 10.64
N GLU A 145 -12.67 -7.19 11.90
CA GLU A 145 -14.06 -7.30 12.32
C GLU A 145 -14.77 -5.94 12.50
N ASP A 146 -14.02 -4.83 12.42
CA ASP A 146 -14.59 -3.48 12.47
C ASP A 146 -15.10 -3.04 11.07
N PRO A 147 -16.42 -2.78 10.93
CA PRO A 147 -17.00 -2.36 9.64
C PRO A 147 -16.53 -0.98 9.15
N ASN A 148 -15.94 -0.16 10.02
CA ASN A 148 -15.36 1.14 9.63
C ASN A 148 -13.94 1.00 9.07
N THR A 149 -13.29 -0.13 9.31
CA THR A 149 -11.95 -0.41 8.78
C THR A 149 -12.01 -0.70 7.27
N GLN A 150 -11.01 -0.21 6.56
CA GLN A 150 -10.78 -0.53 5.17
C GLN A 150 -9.44 -1.26 5.03
N ILE A 151 -9.42 -2.37 4.30
CA ILE A 151 -8.21 -3.10 3.94
C ILE A 151 -7.96 -2.84 2.46
N LEU A 152 -6.86 -2.17 2.15
CA LEU A 152 -6.49 -1.82 0.79
C LEU A 152 -5.37 -2.73 0.31
N LEU A 153 -5.70 -3.65 -0.58
CA LEU A 153 -4.75 -4.57 -1.20
C LEU A 153 -4.08 -3.89 -2.39
N VAL A 154 -2.75 -3.83 -2.38
CA VAL A 154 -1.95 -3.12 -3.37
C VAL A 154 -1.01 -4.09 -4.09
N GLY A 155 -1.48 -4.69 -5.17
CA GLY A 155 -0.70 -5.60 -6.00
C GLY A 155 -1.20 -7.04 -6.00
N PHE A 156 -0.32 -7.95 -6.42
CA PHE A 156 -0.63 -9.37 -6.60
C PHE A 156 -0.70 -10.11 -5.26
N MET A 157 -1.74 -10.93 -5.11
CA MET A 157 -1.90 -11.85 -4.00
C MET A 157 -1.72 -13.30 -4.48
N ALA A 158 -0.72 -14.00 -3.94
CA ALA A 158 -0.45 -15.38 -4.32
C ALA A 158 -1.55 -16.34 -3.84
N GLU A 159 -1.73 -17.43 -4.57
CA GLU A 159 -2.66 -18.50 -4.17
C GLU A 159 -2.35 -19.00 -2.76
N ASN A 160 -3.40 -19.35 -2.02
CA ASN A 160 -3.35 -19.88 -0.66
C ASN A 160 -2.85 -18.90 0.42
N THR A 161 -2.66 -17.61 0.11
CA THR A 161 -2.32 -16.59 1.11
C THR A 161 -3.56 -15.97 1.75
N LEU A 162 -3.41 -15.40 2.95
CA LEU A 162 -4.48 -14.62 3.60
C LEU A 162 -4.88 -13.42 2.72
N GLY A 163 -3.92 -12.75 2.09
CA GLY A 163 -4.20 -11.66 1.16
C GLY A 163 -5.10 -12.11 0.00
N ARG A 164 -4.89 -13.32 -0.56
CA ARG A 164 -5.75 -13.88 -1.62
C ARG A 164 -7.16 -14.16 -1.11
N ARG A 165 -7.31 -14.68 0.10
CA ARG A 165 -8.61 -14.94 0.69
C ARG A 165 -9.41 -13.65 0.91
N LEU A 166 -8.75 -12.59 1.39
CA LEU A 166 -9.32 -11.24 1.48
C LEU A 166 -9.71 -10.69 0.11
N GLN A 167 -8.84 -10.85 -0.89
CA GLN A 167 -9.12 -10.47 -2.28
C GLN A 167 -10.36 -11.19 -2.84
N ASN A 168 -10.54 -12.46 -2.51
CA ASN A 168 -11.72 -13.26 -2.88
C ASN A 168 -12.97 -12.90 -2.07
N ARG A 169 -12.87 -11.98 -1.10
CA ARG A 169 -13.96 -11.54 -0.23
C ARG A 169 -14.60 -12.69 0.57
N GLU A 170 -13.76 -13.61 1.09
CA GLU A 170 -14.24 -14.65 2.00
C GLU A 170 -14.84 -13.99 3.25
N GLU A 171 -16.00 -14.48 3.69
CA GLU A 171 -16.73 -13.91 4.83
C GLU A 171 -16.02 -14.14 6.17
N GLU A 172 -15.22 -15.21 6.25
CA GLU A 172 -14.41 -15.57 7.41
C GLU A 172 -13.03 -16.03 6.97
N VAL A 173 -12.00 -15.56 7.67
CA VAL A 173 -10.60 -15.93 7.41
C VAL A 173 -9.90 -16.31 8.71
N LYS A 174 -8.86 -17.13 8.61
CA LYS A 174 -8.04 -17.51 9.76
C LYS A 174 -6.86 -16.56 9.89
N VAL A 175 -6.80 -15.79 10.99
CA VAL A 175 -5.72 -14.86 11.31
C VAL A 175 -5.11 -15.25 12.65
N LEU A 176 -3.79 -15.42 12.72
CA LEU A 176 -3.07 -15.87 13.92
C LEU A 176 -3.65 -17.15 14.58
N GLY A 177 -4.18 -18.04 13.76
CA GLY A 177 -4.76 -19.30 14.24
C GLY A 177 -6.24 -19.24 14.64
N GLU A 178 -6.87 -18.07 14.69
CA GLU A 178 -8.27 -17.85 15.04
C GLU A 178 -9.12 -17.45 13.82
N TRP A 179 -10.36 -17.93 13.77
CA TRP A 179 -11.35 -17.52 12.77
C TRP A 179 -11.88 -16.13 13.09
N LYS A 180 -11.86 -15.25 12.10
CA LYS A 180 -12.32 -13.86 12.19
C LYS A 180 -13.32 -13.58 11.06
N LYS A 181 -14.40 -12.87 11.38
CA LYS A 181 -15.33 -12.36 10.37
C LYS A 181 -14.71 -11.18 9.63
N VAL A 182 -14.90 -11.14 8.32
CA VAL A 182 -14.42 -10.02 7.50
C VAL A 182 -15.55 -9.01 7.38
N ASN A 183 -15.66 -8.11 8.36
CA ASN A 183 -16.59 -6.99 8.34
C ASN A 183 -15.96 -5.73 7.71
N ALA A 184 -14.63 -5.65 7.68
CA ALA A 184 -13.90 -4.57 7.04
C ALA A 184 -14.17 -4.53 5.52
N THR A 185 -14.19 -3.33 4.95
CA THR A 185 -14.31 -3.15 3.49
C THR A 185 -12.98 -3.52 2.83
N ILE A 186 -13.03 -4.39 1.82
CA ILE A 186 -11.85 -4.76 1.02
C ILE A 186 -11.86 -3.96 -0.28
N GLU A 187 -10.82 -3.16 -0.48
CA GLU A 187 -10.56 -2.44 -1.74
C GLU A 187 -9.24 -2.95 -2.34
N GLN A 188 -9.08 -2.81 -3.66
CA GLN A 188 -7.90 -3.29 -4.37
C GLN A 188 -7.44 -2.29 -5.41
N ILE A 189 -6.10 -2.16 -5.54
CA ILE A 189 -5.43 -1.42 -6.61
C ILE A 189 -4.43 -2.36 -7.27
N ASN A 190 -4.53 -2.54 -8.59
CA ASN A 190 -3.60 -3.39 -9.35
C ASN A 190 -2.55 -2.56 -10.11
N ALA A 191 -2.76 -1.26 -10.28
CA ALA A 191 -1.86 -0.35 -11.00
C ALA A 191 -0.43 -0.33 -10.46
N PHE A 192 -0.27 -0.63 -9.17
CA PHE A 192 1.04 -0.65 -8.52
C PHE A 192 1.76 -2.00 -8.63
N SER A 193 1.39 -2.88 -9.52
CA SER A 193 2.09 -4.15 -9.71
C SER A 193 3.40 -3.94 -10.47
N ALA A 194 4.49 -4.51 -9.94
CA ALA A 194 5.79 -4.55 -10.63
C ALA A 194 5.85 -5.64 -11.71
N HIS A 195 4.82 -6.48 -11.84
CA HIS A 195 4.74 -7.51 -12.87
C HIS A 195 4.13 -6.90 -14.14
N ALA A 196 4.72 -7.18 -15.29
CA ALA A 196 4.16 -6.77 -16.57
C ALA A 196 2.75 -7.36 -16.76
N ASP A 197 1.83 -6.57 -17.27
CA ASP A 197 0.52 -7.05 -17.70
C ASP A 197 0.60 -7.78 -19.05
N TYR A 198 -0.53 -8.28 -19.56
CA TYR A 198 -0.47 -9.05 -20.80
C TYR A 198 -0.10 -8.18 -22.01
N GLN A 199 -0.48 -6.91 -22.04
CA GLN A 199 -0.15 -6.02 -23.15
C GLN A 199 1.33 -5.65 -23.15
N GLU A 200 1.86 -5.30 -21.99
CA GLU A 200 3.29 -5.03 -21.81
C GLU A 200 4.14 -6.25 -22.16
N THR A 201 3.68 -7.44 -21.78
CA THR A 201 4.33 -8.71 -22.16
C THR A 201 4.31 -8.92 -23.68
N LEU A 202 3.17 -8.66 -24.35
CA LEU A 202 3.07 -8.76 -25.81
C LEU A 202 3.93 -7.72 -26.52
N ASP A 203 3.99 -6.50 -26.01
CA ASP A 203 4.82 -5.45 -26.59
C ASP A 203 6.30 -5.78 -26.48
N TRP A 204 6.73 -6.29 -25.31
CA TRP A 204 8.09 -6.79 -25.14
C TRP A 204 8.43 -7.95 -26.10
N LEU A 205 7.49 -8.89 -26.30
CA LEU A 205 7.69 -10.01 -27.23
C LEU A 205 7.81 -9.58 -28.69
N LYS A 206 7.19 -8.46 -29.11
CA LYS A 206 7.31 -7.92 -30.48
C LYS A 206 8.72 -7.47 -30.82
N GLU A 207 9.52 -7.09 -29.83
CA GLU A 207 10.92 -6.70 -30.00
C GLU A 207 11.85 -7.90 -30.24
N ILE A 208 11.36 -9.14 -30.05
CA ILE A 208 12.14 -10.35 -30.28
C ILE A 208 12.08 -10.72 -31.75
N ASP A 209 13.26 -10.84 -32.38
CA ASP A 209 13.37 -11.36 -33.75
C ASP A 209 12.99 -12.84 -33.79
N THR A 210 11.77 -13.13 -34.21
CA THR A 210 11.26 -14.50 -34.37
C THR A 210 11.64 -15.15 -35.70
N SER A 211 12.36 -14.46 -36.56
CA SER A 211 12.77 -15.01 -37.88
C SER A 211 13.72 -16.20 -37.78
N ARG A 212 14.23 -16.49 -36.56
CA ARG A 212 15.16 -17.58 -36.25
C ARG A 212 14.57 -18.66 -35.33
N LEU A 213 13.28 -18.58 -35.04
CA LEU A 213 12.51 -19.58 -34.32
C LEU A 213 11.77 -20.46 -35.33
#